data_8ef677345bf58d601b7ff91be3823812
#
_entry.id   8ef677345bf58d601b7ff91be3823812
#
_cell.length_a   1.000
_cell.length_b   1.000
_cell.length_c   1.000
_cell.angle_alpha   90.00
_cell.angle_beta   90.00
_cell.angle_gamma   90.00
#
_symmetry.space_group_name_H-M   'P 1'
#
loop_
_entity.id
_entity.type
_entity.pdbx_description
1 polymer ?
#
loop_
_entity_poly.entity_id
_entity_poly.type
_entity_poly.pdbx_seq_one_letter_code
_entity_poly.pdbx_strand_id
1 'polypeptide(L)'
;MISFDPHDPGHLTEGVPFEQLARLRAEAPVCPTPSGSWYVARYDDVEASLRDVGTFRADLGRLSGVDGIEAVPIDQLFLSEISGPRHAQIRRLFNAAFGRQRMARIEPFIRSTCHALLDELLRDGEGDLHAGYAMPIPGRVMAHVMGLSDETAAKFMAWSVDGMIMKRPCSPDVGAGRHPLQNFFADELAARRQGGERREDVFTTLTDAVIEGEPLSDQEIVTELHFMIQAGVHTTRGLLAHLVQRLLLTPDLYRRLQSDPGLVPAYMEESLRFDAPVQRTSRRCTAETEIDGVALRLGDWVEMGIASANRDDAVFDDPETFRIDRPQARAHLTFGAGPHVCPGASLARLEGLTATEVLLERVASMEPVVGAAYPPLPGNLGHLPIPARLIAVPDQTR
;
A
#
# COMPACT_ATOMS: atom_id res chain seq x y z
N MET A 1 -28.48 -6.49 16.46
CA MET A 1 -27.07 -6.87 16.26
C MET A 1 -26.43 -5.75 15.44
N ILE A 2 -25.32 -5.19 15.88
CA ILE A 2 -24.59 -4.16 15.12
C ILE A 2 -23.93 -4.88 13.94
N SER A 3 -24.06 -4.32 12.73
CA SER A 3 -23.38 -4.80 11.53
C SER A 3 -22.60 -3.64 10.91
N PHE A 4 -21.53 -3.96 10.18
CA PHE A 4 -20.70 -3.00 9.49
C PHE A 4 -20.47 -3.46 8.05
N ASP A 5 -20.62 -2.57 7.08
CA ASP A 5 -20.28 -2.86 5.70
C ASP A 5 -18.91 -2.25 5.35
N PRO A 6 -17.82 -3.05 5.37
CA PRO A 6 -16.51 -2.56 5.00
C PRO A 6 -16.37 -2.27 3.50
N HIS A 7 -17.35 -2.62 2.69
CA HIS A 7 -17.40 -2.44 1.24
C HIS A 7 -18.38 -1.35 0.79
N ASP A 8 -18.95 -0.59 1.74
CA ASP A 8 -19.86 0.49 1.41
C ASP A 8 -19.18 1.51 0.45
N PRO A 9 -19.75 1.73 -0.75
CA PRO A 9 -19.21 2.71 -1.71
C PRO A 9 -19.13 4.13 -1.14
N GLY A 10 -19.95 4.48 -0.16
CA GLY A 10 -19.89 5.76 0.53
C GLY A 10 -18.52 6.05 1.15
N HIS A 11 -17.80 5.02 1.60
CA HIS A 11 -16.44 5.19 2.13
C HIS A 11 -15.44 5.77 1.12
N LEU A 12 -15.71 5.65 -0.18
CA LEU A 12 -14.87 6.23 -1.24
C LEU A 12 -15.07 7.74 -1.41
N THR A 13 -16.20 8.26 -1.02
CA THR A 13 -16.59 9.67 -1.20
C THR A 13 -16.68 10.43 0.12
N GLU A 14 -17.11 9.76 1.18
CA GLU A 14 -17.33 10.35 2.50
C GLU A 14 -16.16 10.09 3.45
N GLY A 15 -15.23 9.20 3.07
CA GLY A 15 -14.09 8.76 3.88
C GLY A 15 -14.43 7.61 4.82
N VAL A 16 -13.44 7.23 5.63
CA VAL A 16 -13.57 6.12 6.58
C VAL A 16 -14.48 6.52 7.74
N PRO A 17 -15.50 5.73 8.09
CA PRO A 17 -16.46 6.05 9.15
C PRO A 17 -15.88 5.78 10.55
N PHE A 18 -14.89 6.57 10.96
CA PHE A 18 -14.15 6.35 12.21
C PHE A 18 -15.01 6.34 13.46
N GLU A 19 -16.06 7.15 13.53
CA GLU A 19 -17.01 7.13 14.66
C GLU A 19 -17.72 5.78 14.77
N GLN A 20 -18.12 5.19 13.63
CA GLN A 20 -18.73 3.86 13.61
C GLN A 20 -17.71 2.79 14.00
N LEU A 21 -16.46 2.89 13.55
CA LEU A 21 -15.38 1.97 13.91
C LEU A 21 -15.06 2.06 15.41
N ALA A 22 -15.08 3.24 16.02
CA ALA A 22 -14.92 3.41 17.47
C ALA A 22 -16.05 2.71 18.24
N ARG A 23 -17.30 2.86 17.79
CA ARG A 23 -18.43 2.12 18.38
C ARG A 23 -18.29 0.61 18.23
N LEU A 24 -17.80 0.13 17.09
CA LEU A 24 -17.55 -1.31 16.90
C LEU A 24 -16.52 -1.85 17.88
N ARG A 25 -15.40 -1.14 18.08
CA ARG A 25 -14.40 -1.55 19.07
C ARG A 25 -14.97 -1.67 20.47
N ALA A 26 -15.88 -0.78 20.85
CA ALA A 26 -16.49 -0.75 22.18
C ALA A 26 -17.62 -1.78 22.36
N GLU A 27 -18.52 -1.89 21.39
CA GLU A 27 -19.82 -2.58 21.55
C GLU A 27 -19.92 -3.92 20.81
N ALA A 28 -19.21 -4.09 19.68
CA ALA A 28 -19.27 -5.29 18.84
C ALA A 28 -17.97 -5.49 18.05
N PRO A 29 -16.83 -5.78 18.72
CA PRO A 29 -15.52 -5.80 18.11
C PRO A 29 -15.36 -6.87 17.02
N VAL A 30 -16.20 -7.88 17.04
CA VAL A 30 -16.38 -8.85 15.96
C VAL A 30 -17.85 -8.81 15.54
N CYS A 31 -18.13 -8.35 14.32
CA CYS A 31 -19.49 -8.19 13.85
C CYS A 31 -19.69 -8.77 12.44
N PRO A 32 -20.91 -9.23 12.10
CA PRO A 32 -21.20 -9.70 10.76
C PRO A 32 -21.26 -8.53 9.77
N THR A 33 -20.87 -8.80 8.52
CA THR A 33 -21.02 -7.87 7.41
C THR A 33 -22.20 -8.26 6.51
N PRO A 34 -22.73 -7.34 5.70
CA PRO A 34 -23.79 -7.67 4.74
C PRO A 34 -23.37 -8.72 3.68
N SER A 35 -22.08 -8.81 3.40
CA SER A 35 -21.53 -9.81 2.46
C SER A 35 -21.42 -11.22 3.04
N GLY A 36 -21.76 -11.41 4.33
CA GLY A 36 -21.64 -12.69 5.03
C GLY A 36 -20.25 -12.98 5.58
N SER A 37 -19.33 -12.00 5.55
CA SER A 37 -18.05 -12.08 6.24
C SER A 37 -18.16 -11.55 7.68
N TRP A 38 -17.07 -11.66 8.44
CA TRP A 38 -16.93 -11.08 9.77
C TRP A 38 -15.94 -9.90 9.71
N TYR A 39 -16.22 -8.83 10.43
CA TYR A 39 -15.31 -7.71 10.59
C TYR A 39 -14.72 -7.70 12.00
N VAL A 40 -13.40 -7.61 12.12
CA VAL A 40 -12.67 -7.56 13.40
C VAL A 40 -12.09 -6.16 13.57
N ALA A 41 -12.45 -5.48 14.67
CA ALA A 41 -12.22 -4.05 14.86
C ALA A 41 -11.09 -3.70 15.85
N ARG A 42 -10.86 -4.53 16.90
CA ARG A 42 -9.86 -4.24 17.96
C ARG A 42 -8.45 -4.58 17.54
N TYR A 43 -7.49 -3.83 18.04
CA TYR A 43 -6.08 -3.99 17.74
C TYR A 43 -5.55 -5.39 18.05
N ASP A 44 -5.74 -5.86 19.29
CA ASP A 44 -5.18 -7.15 19.74
C ASP A 44 -5.76 -8.33 18.94
N ASP A 45 -7.06 -8.29 18.61
CA ASP A 45 -7.73 -9.32 17.83
C ASP A 45 -7.24 -9.33 16.38
N VAL A 46 -7.05 -8.14 15.78
CA VAL A 46 -6.51 -7.99 14.43
C VAL A 46 -5.05 -8.46 14.38
N GLU A 47 -4.22 -8.03 15.33
CA GLU A 47 -2.80 -8.42 15.37
C GLU A 47 -2.65 -9.92 15.58
N ALA A 48 -3.36 -10.51 16.55
CA ALA A 48 -3.34 -11.94 16.84
C ALA A 48 -3.77 -12.76 15.61
N SER A 49 -4.86 -12.37 14.96
CA SER A 49 -5.35 -13.04 13.76
C SER A 49 -4.39 -12.94 12.56
N LEU A 50 -3.71 -11.81 12.37
CA LEU A 50 -2.69 -11.64 11.34
C LEU A 50 -1.44 -12.50 11.59
N ARG A 51 -1.13 -12.83 12.85
CA ARG A 51 -0.01 -13.69 13.24
C ARG A 51 -0.35 -15.18 13.15
N ASP A 52 -1.61 -15.54 13.36
CA ASP A 52 -2.07 -16.93 13.28
C ASP A 52 -2.40 -17.34 11.85
N VAL A 53 -1.37 -17.54 11.04
CA VAL A 53 -1.51 -18.01 9.65
C VAL A 53 -1.96 -19.47 9.53
N GLY A 54 -2.01 -20.20 10.60
CA GLY A 54 -2.56 -21.56 10.66
C GLY A 54 -4.07 -21.54 10.56
N THR A 55 -4.71 -20.68 11.34
CA THR A 55 -6.17 -20.55 11.42
C THR A 55 -6.69 -19.53 10.39
N PHE A 56 -6.02 -18.40 10.21
CA PHE A 56 -6.45 -17.30 9.33
C PHE A 56 -5.56 -17.20 8.10
N ARG A 57 -5.93 -17.92 7.02
CA ARG A 57 -5.10 -18.03 5.82
C ARG A 57 -5.28 -16.86 4.86
N ALA A 58 -4.17 -16.43 4.29
CA ALA A 58 -4.12 -15.38 3.28
C ALA A 58 -4.50 -15.89 1.87
N ASP A 59 -4.28 -17.17 1.57
CA ASP A 59 -4.65 -17.80 0.28
C ASP A 59 -6.15 -17.95 0.08
N LEU A 60 -6.93 -17.57 1.08
CA LEU A 60 -8.38 -17.54 1.04
C LEU A 60 -9.00 -18.93 0.70
N GLY A 61 -8.25 -20.01 0.95
CA GLY A 61 -8.63 -21.38 0.66
C GLY A 61 -8.42 -21.83 -0.79
N ARG A 62 -7.80 -21.00 -1.63
CA ARG A 62 -7.58 -21.31 -3.07
C ARG A 62 -6.63 -22.47 -3.32
N LEU A 63 -5.64 -22.68 -2.43
CA LEU A 63 -4.70 -23.81 -2.55
C LEU A 63 -5.29 -25.14 -2.12
N SER A 64 -6.30 -25.16 -1.26
CA SER A 64 -6.78 -26.35 -0.59
C SER A 64 -8.12 -26.88 -1.11
N GLY A 65 -8.73 -26.24 -2.12
CA GLY A 65 -10.03 -26.66 -2.64
C GLY A 65 -11.09 -26.74 -1.53
N VAL A 66 -11.14 -25.75 -0.63
CA VAL A 66 -12.23 -25.63 0.35
C VAL A 66 -13.55 -25.52 -0.41
N ASP A 67 -14.56 -26.25 0.03
CA ASP A 67 -15.85 -26.38 -0.65
C ASP A 67 -16.36 -25.09 -1.28
N GLY A 68 -16.57 -25.12 -2.60
CA GLY A 68 -17.10 -24.00 -3.38
C GLY A 68 -16.05 -22.98 -3.88
N ILE A 69 -14.76 -23.21 -3.66
CA ILE A 69 -13.68 -22.36 -4.19
C ILE A 69 -12.91 -23.13 -5.25
N GLU A 70 -12.85 -22.57 -6.45
CA GLU A 70 -12.01 -23.11 -7.51
C GLU A 70 -10.53 -23.04 -7.09
N ALA A 71 -9.86 -24.19 -7.14
CA ALA A 71 -8.43 -24.26 -6.86
C ALA A 71 -7.66 -23.49 -7.94
N VAL A 72 -6.79 -22.58 -7.49
CA VAL A 72 -5.92 -21.80 -8.40
C VAL A 72 -4.52 -22.43 -8.38
N PRO A 73 -3.90 -22.66 -9.54
CA PRO A 73 -2.52 -23.14 -9.63
C PRO A 73 -1.57 -22.22 -8.84
N ILE A 74 -0.58 -22.83 -8.19
CA ILE A 74 0.35 -22.10 -7.30
C ILE A 74 1.13 -21.01 -8.02
N ASP A 75 1.43 -21.20 -9.30
CA ASP A 75 2.11 -20.25 -10.18
C ASP A 75 1.26 -19.01 -10.56
N GLN A 76 -0.02 -19.02 -10.20
CA GLN A 76 -0.96 -17.91 -10.38
C GLN A 76 -1.31 -17.19 -9.06
N LEU A 77 -0.73 -17.62 -7.94
CA LEU A 77 -0.92 -17.01 -6.63
C LEU A 77 0.17 -15.99 -6.35
N PHE A 78 -0.22 -14.83 -5.84
CA PHE A 78 0.70 -13.81 -5.37
C PHE A 78 1.40 -14.24 -4.07
N LEU A 79 2.59 -13.69 -3.80
CA LEU A 79 3.28 -13.91 -2.54
C LEU A 79 2.37 -13.71 -1.32
N SER A 80 1.47 -12.73 -1.36
CA SER A 80 0.51 -12.47 -0.28
C SER A 80 -0.54 -13.57 -0.08
N GLU A 81 -0.67 -14.49 -1.03
CA GLU A 81 -1.64 -15.58 -1.04
C GLU A 81 -1.00 -16.96 -0.85
N ILE A 82 0.32 -17.03 -0.87
CA ILE A 82 1.06 -18.29 -0.63
C ILE A 82 1.33 -18.41 0.88
N SER A 83 1.33 -19.62 1.41
CA SER A 83 1.63 -19.91 2.82
C SER A 83 2.73 -20.98 2.95
N GLY A 84 3.28 -21.15 4.16
CA GLY A 84 4.23 -22.20 4.49
C GLY A 84 5.65 -21.98 3.94
N PRO A 85 6.43 -23.07 3.70
CA PRO A 85 7.84 -22.98 3.34
C PRO A 85 8.10 -22.24 2.05
N ARG A 86 7.24 -22.41 1.03
CA ARG A 86 7.35 -21.72 -0.26
C ARG A 86 7.21 -20.20 -0.11
N HIS A 87 6.21 -19.74 0.66
CA HIS A 87 6.09 -18.33 1.02
C HIS A 87 7.39 -17.79 1.63
N ALA A 88 7.95 -18.50 2.61
CA ALA A 88 9.18 -18.07 3.29
C ALA A 88 10.38 -17.96 2.34
N GLN A 89 10.45 -18.81 1.30
CA GLN A 89 11.54 -18.77 0.31
C GLN A 89 11.37 -17.60 -0.66
N ILE A 90 10.19 -17.42 -1.26
CA ILE A 90 9.88 -16.27 -2.15
C ILE A 90 10.02 -14.97 -1.38
N ARG A 91 9.52 -14.93 -0.13
CA ARG A 91 9.65 -13.77 0.77
C ARG A 91 11.11 -13.32 0.95
N ARG A 92 12.06 -14.24 1.04
CA ARG A 92 13.50 -13.89 1.15
C ARG A 92 14.01 -13.13 -0.06
N LEU A 93 13.52 -13.45 -1.29
CA LEU A 93 13.86 -12.70 -2.50
C LEU A 93 13.38 -11.25 -2.42
N PHE A 94 12.13 -11.05 -1.99
CA PHE A 94 11.58 -9.71 -1.79
C PHE A 94 12.32 -8.94 -0.69
N ASN A 95 12.63 -9.59 0.43
CA ASN A 95 13.39 -8.94 1.50
C ASN A 95 14.80 -8.52 1.04
N ALA A 96 15.45 -9.30 0.18
CA ALA A 96 16.73 -8.93 -0.42
C ALA A 96 16.57 -7.74 -1.40
N ALA A 97 15.48 -7.72 -2.18
CA ALA A 97 15.17 -6.64 -3.13
C ALA A 97 14.91 -5.29 -2.42
N PHE A 98 14.37 -5.32 -1.19
CA PHE A 98 14.05 -4.13 -0.39
C PHE A 98 14.95 -3.92 0.83
N GLY A 99 16.12 -4.58 0.84
CA GLY A 99 17.10 -4.47 1.93
C GLY A 99 17.76 -3.10 2.01
N ARG A 100 18.30 -2.75 3.20
CA ARG A 100 18.89 -1.43 3.50
C ARG A 100 19.87 -0.94 2.44
N GLN A 101 20.76 -1.80 1.95
CA GLN A 101 21.76 -1.42 0.96
C GLN A 101 21.14 -1.01 -0.38
N ARG A 102 20.08 -1.71 -0.82
CA ARG A 102 19.32 -1.33 -2.02
C ARG A 102 18.57 -0.03 -1.82
N MET A 103 17.93 0.15 -0.67
CA MET A 103 17.23 1.41 -0.35
C MET A 103 18.16 2.62 -0.44
N ALA A 104 19.38 2.53 0.07
CA ALA A 104 20.37 3.61 -0.04
C ALA A 104 20.76 3.94 -1.50
N ARG A 105 20.67 2.96 -2.42
CA ARG A 105 20.93 3.20 -3.86
C ARG A 105 19.72 3.79 -4.59
N ILE A 106 18.51 3.54 -4.12
CA ILE A 106 17.26 4.00 -4.73
C ILE A 106 16.93 5.43 -4.28
N GLU A 107 17.31 5.85 -3.07
CA GLU A 107 17.01 7.16 -2.52
C GLU A 107 17.36 8.33 -3.46
N PRO A 108 18.57 8.40 -4.09
CA PRO A 108 18.90 9.49 -5.02
C PRO A 108 17.94 9.58 -6.21
N PHE A 109 17.45 8.43 -6.70
CA PHE A 109 16.46 8.38 -7.77
C PHE A 109 15.11 8.91 -7.32
N ILE A 110 14.65 8.52 -6.12
CA ILE A 110 13.40 9.06 -5.54
C ILE A 110 13.51 10.57 -5.40
N ARG A 111 14.60 11.06 -4.83
CA ARG A 111 14.84 12.50 -4.60
C ARG A 111 14.86 13.28 -5.92
N SER A 112 15.56 12.80 -6.94
CA SER A 112 15.58 13.44 -8.27
C SER A 112 14.21 13.43 -8.94
N THR A 113 13.45 12.35 -8.78
CA THR A 113 12.07 12.23 -9.27
C THR A 113 11.17 13.28 -8.60
N CYS A 114 11.25 13.42 -7.27
CA CYS A 114 10.48 14.42 -6.52
C CYS A 114 10.82 15.85 -6.95
N HIS A 115 12.11 16.17 -7.13
CA HIS A 115 12.52 17.48 -7.64
C HIS A 115 11.96 17.78 -9.03
N ALA A 116 12.06 16.85 -9.97
CA ALA A 116 11.55 17.02 -11.33
C ALA A 116 10.03 17.26 -11.37
N LEU A 117 9.26 16.53 -10.56
CA LEU A 117 7.81 16.72 -10.46
C LEU A 117 7.43 18.07 -9.84
N LEU A 118 8.18 18.53 -8.83
CA LEU A 118 7.95 19.85 -8.25
C LEU A 118 8.38 20.99 -9.19
N ASP A 119 9.39 20.80 -10.04
CA ASP A 119 9.76 21.80 -11.06
C ASP A 119 8.59 22.08 -12.03
N GLU A 120 7.81 21.04 -12.38
CA GLU A 120 6.61 21.19 -13.22
C GLU A 120 5.50 21.94 -12.48
N LEU A 121 5.16 21.53 -11.25
CA LEU A 121 4.11 22.16 -10.44
C LEU A 121 4.45 23.61 -10.06
N LEU A 122 5.69 23.90 -9.71
CA LEU A 122 6.14 25.24 -9.31
C LEU A 122 6.23 26.22 -10.50
N ARG A 123 6.41 25.72 -11.72
CA ARG A 123 6.40 26.56 -12.93
C ARG A 123 5.03 27.21 -13.13
N ASP A 124 3.96 26.47 -12.87
CA ASP A 124 2.59 26.93 -13.04
C ASP A 124 2.06 27.64 -11.77
N GLY A 125 2.71 27.41 -10.61
CA GLY A 125 2.34 27.99 -9.31
C GLY A 125 1.02 27.47 -8.73
N GLU A 126 0.27 26.67 -9.46
CA GLU A 126 -0.96 26.00 -9.03
C GLU A 126 -1.08 24.66 -9.75
N GLY A 127 -1.54 23.63 -9.05
CA GLY A 127 -1.68 22.29 -9.63
C GLY A 127 -2.34 21.29 -8.69
N ASP A 128 -2.56 20.09 -9.20
CA ASP A 128 -3.07 18.96 -8.42
C ASP A 128 -1.89 18.18 -7.83
N LEU A 129 -1.68 18.30 -6.51
CA LEU A 129 -0.64 17.56 -5.79
C LEU A 129 -0.83 16.04 -5.85
N HIS A 130 -2.07 15.55 -6.02
CA HIS A 130 -2.27 14.12 -6.21
C HIS A 130 -1.75 13.69 -7.59
N ALA A 131 -2.25 14.27 -8.67
CA ALA A 131 -1.90 13.88 -10.04
C ALA A 131 -0.46 14.25 -10.41
N GLY A 132 0.03 15.43 -9.97
CA GLY A 132 1.34 15.96 -10.33
C GLY A 132 2.49 15.51 -9.43
N TYR A 133 2.20 14.99 -8.22
CA TYR A 133 3.24 14.61 -7.27
C TYR A 133 3.05 13.22 -6.66
N ALA A 134 1.98 13.01 -5.88
CA ALA A 134 1.79 11.77 -5.13
C ALA A 134 1.63 10.53 -6.03
N MET A 135 0.91 10.66 -7.14
CA MET A 135 0.61 9.56 -8.06
C MET A 135 1.82 9.11 -8.90
N PRO A 136 2.64 9.99 -9.51
CA PRO A 136 3.72 9.55 -10.40
C PRO A 136 4.93 8.95 -9.68
N ILE A 137 5.19 9.31 -8.42
CA ILE A 137 6.36 8.84 -7.68
C ILE A 137 6.44 7.31 -7.61
N PRO A 138 5.43 6.58 -7.06
CA PRO A 138 5.56 5.14 -6.89
C PRO A 138 5.66 4.37 -8.22
N GLY A 139 5.00 4.84 -9.27
CA GLY A 139 5.10 4.24 -10.60
C GLY A 139 6.52 4.33 -11.18
N ARG A 140 7.16 5.49 -11.07
CA ARG A 140 8.55 5.71 -11.51
C ARG A 140 9.54 4.91 -10.66
N VAL A 141 9.35 4.90 -9.33
CA VAL A 141 10.20 4.16 -8.41
C VAL A 141 10.11 2.65 -8.67
N MET A 142 8.91 2.11 -8.84
CA MET A 142 8.73 0.68 -9.15
C MET A 142 9.34 0.29 -10.50
N ALA A 143 9.20 1.12 -11.54
CA ALA A 143 9.87 0.89 -12.82
C ALA A 143 11.40 0.87 -12.65
N HIS A 144 11.96 1.82 -11.92
CA HIS A 144 13.40 1.87 -11.62
C HIS A 144 13.88 0.64 -10.84
N VAL A 145 13.16 0.21 -9.80
CA VAL A 145 13.45 -0.99 -9.00
C VAL A 145 13.48 -2.26 -9.86
N MET A 146 12.64 -2.31 -10.88
CA MET A 146 12.56 -3.41 -11.84
C MET A 146 13.55 -3.28 -13.01
N GLY A 147 14.36 -2.21 -13.07
CA GLY A 147 15.27 -1.95 -14.18
C GLY A 147 14.56 -1.65 -15.50
N LEU A 148 13.38 -1.05 -15.44
CA LEU A 148 12.53 -0.66 -16.56
C LEU A 148 12.67 0.83 -16.89
N SER A 149 12.22 1.24 -18.09
CA SER A 149 12.32 2.62 -18.55
C SER A 149 11.23 3.53 -17.97
N ASP A 150 11.42 4.86 -18.08
CA ASP A 150 10.42 5.86 -17.72
C ASP A 150 9.13 5.76 -18.58
N GLU A 151 9.25 5.31 -19.84
CA GLU A 151 8.09 5.00 -20.68
C GLU A 151 7.22 3.90 -20.05
N THR A 152 7.87 2.90 -19.46
CA THR A 152 7.17 1.83 -18.71
C THR A 152 6.50 2.37 -17.46
N ALA A 153 7.13 3.30 -16.75
CA ALA A 153 6.52 3.96 -15.61
C ALA A 153 5.21 4.67 -16.02
N ALA A 154 5.17 5.35 -17.17
CA ALA A 154 3.95 5.96 -17.69
C ALA A 154 2.85 4.94 -17.98
N LYS A 155 3.19 3.75 -18.51
CA LYS A 155 2.23 2.65 -18.68
C LYS A 155 1.68 2.14 -17.34
N PHE A 156 2.53 1.99 -16.33
CA PHE A 156 2.07 1.60 -14.98
C PHE A 156 1.10 2.62 -14.39
N MET A 157 1.37 3.90 -14.61
CA MET A 157 0.48 4.97 -14.19
C MET A 157 -0.89 4.91 -14.88
N ALA A 158 -0.92 4.75 -16.21
CA ALA A 158 -2.16 4.62 -16.98
C ALA A 158 -2.98 3.41 -16.49
N TRP A 159 -2.36 2.25 -16.36
CA TRP A 159 -3.04 1.04 -15.85
C TRP A 159 -3.49 1.18 -14.39
N SER A 160 -2.80 2.01 -13.58
CA SER A 160 -3.21 2.33 -12.21
C SER A 160 -4.51 3.15 -12.19
N VAL A 161 -4.60 4.17 -13.03
CA VAL A 161 -5.80 5.04 -13.13
C VAL A 161 -7.02 4.25 -13.60
N ASP A 162 -6.84 3.39 -14.61
CA ASP A 162 -7.92 2.56 -15.15
C ASP A 162 -8.36 1.42 -14.21
N GLY A 163 -7.74 1.31 -13.03
CA GLY A 163 -7.99 0.20 -12.10
C GLY A 163 -7.52 -1.16 -12.63
N MET A 164 -6.87 -1.19 -13.77
CA MET A 164 -6.41 -2.40 -14.44
C MET A 164 -5.39 -3.17 -13.58
N ILE A 165 -4.51 -2.46 -12.88
CA ILE A 165 -3.52 -3.05 -11.97
C ILE A 165 -4.18 -3.89 -10.86
N MET A 166 -5.40 -3.51 -10.41
CA MET A 166 -6.11 -4.21 -9.36
C MET A 166 -6.88 -5.45 -9.84
N LYS A 167 -7.03 -5.62 -11.15
CA LYS A 167 -7.71 -6.79 -11.71
C LYS A 167 -6.80 -8.00 -11.63
N ARG A 168 -7.36 -9.12 -11.18
CA ARG A 168 -6.63 -10.38 -11.14
C ARG A 168 -6.53 -10.99 -12.54
N PRO A 169 -5.46 -11.77 -12.80
CA PRO A 169 -5.30 -12.47 -14.08
C PRO A 169 -6.49 -13.35 -14.46
N CYS A 170 -7.13 -13.97 -13.46
CA CYS A 170 -8.28 -14.87 -13.62
C CYS A 170 -9.62 -14.14 -13.45
N SER A 171 -9.67 -12.82 -13.43
CA SER A 171 -10.93 -12.09 -13.33
C SER A 171 -11.75 -12.30 -14.59
N PRO A 172 -13.07 -12.60 -14.49
CA PRO A 172 -13.97 -12.73 -15.64
C PRO A 172 -13.96 -11.51 -16.56
N ASP A 173 -13.65 -10.34 -16.02
CA ASP A 173 -13.60 -9.06 -16.75
C ASP A 173 -12.39 -8.92 -17.67
N VAL A 174 -11.36 -9.78 -17.57
CA VAL A 174 -10.14 -9.71 -18.38
C VAL A 174 -10.30 -10.45 -19.72
N GLY A 175 -11.37 -11.23 -19.90
CA GLY A 175 -11.60 -12.04 -21.09
C GLY A 175 -10.70 -13.27 -21.17
N ALA A 176 -10.70 -13.95 -22.32
CA ALA A 176 -9.92 -15.18 -22.54
C ALA A 176 -8.41 -14.95 -22.74
N GLY A 177 -7.89 -13.72 -22.54
CA GLY A 177 -6.48 -13.36 -22.71
C GLY A 177 -5.76 -13.11 -21.40
N ARG A 178 -4.41 -13.11 -21.45
CA ARG A 178 -3.62 -12.65 -20.31
C ARG A 178 -3.89 -11.17 -20.01
N HIS A 179 -3.82 -10.81 -18.74
CA HIS A 179 -3.88 -9.42 -18.29
C HIS A 179 -2.77 -8.58 -18.98
N PRO A 180 -3.05 -7.32 -19.45
CA PRO A 180 -2.06 -6.50 -20.17
C PRO A 180 -0.72 -6.36 -19.45
N LEU A 181 -0.73 -6.20 -18.13
CA LEU A 181 0.48 -6.15 -17.31
C LEU A 181 1.26 -7.47 -17.31
N GLN A 182 0.57 -8.62 -17.35
CA GLN A 182 1.22 -9.92 -17.45
C GLN A 182 1.80 -10.15 -18.84
N ASN A 183 1.11 -9.72 -19.91
CA ASN A 183 1.67 -9.77 -21.26
C ASN A 183 2.95 -8.95 -21.34
N PHE A 184 2.93 -7.73 -20.82
CA PHE A 184 4.12 -6.87 -20.75
C PHE A 184 5.29 -7.56 -20.03
N PHE A 185 5.05 -8.15 -18.85
CA PHE A 185 6.13 -8.84 -18.12
C PHE A 185 6.59 -10.13 -18.79
N ALA A 186 5.70 -10.85 -19.46
CA ALA A 186 6.09 -12.03 -20.25
C ALA A 186 6.99 -11.66 -21.43
N ASP A 187 6.64 -10.58 -22.15
CA ASP A 187 7.45 -10.08 -23.28
C ASP A 187 8.82 -9.58 -22.80
N GLU A 188 8.86 -8.82 -21.71
CA GLU A 188 10.12 -8.34 -21.11
C GLU A 188 11.00 -9.50 -20.61
N LEU A 189 10.40 -10.52 -19.99
CA LEU A 189 11.12 -11.72 -19.54
C LEU A 189 11.71 -12.48 -20.74
N ALA A 190 10.94 -12.65 -21.81
CA ALA A 190 11.41 -13.28 -23.04
C ALA A 190 12.57 -12.50 -23.68
N ALA A 191 12.47 -11.17 -23.75
CA ALA A 191 13.52 -10.31 -24.29
C ALA A 191 14.82 -10.41 -23.48
N ARG A 192 14.75 -10.41 -22.14
CA ARG A 192 15.92 -10.56 -21.26
C ARG A 192 16.59 -11.93 -21.39
N ARG A 193 15.82 -13.00 -21.57
CA ARG A 193 16.38 -14.35 -21.82
C ARG A 193 17.09 -14.50 -23.17
N GLN A 194 16.69 -13.70 -24.17
CA GLN A 194 17.31 -13.75 -25.52
C GLN A 194 18.67 -13.05 -25.64
N GLY A 195 19.22 -12.54 -24.58
CA GLY A 195 20.57 -11.96 -24.60
C GLY A 195 20.64 -10.54 -24.05
N GLY A 196 19.69 -10.16 -23.24
CA GLY A 196 19.71 -8.90 -22.50
C GLY A 196 20.88 -8.84 -21.50
N GLU A 197 21.37 -7.65 -21.25
CA GLU A 197 22.35 -7.35 -20.20
C GLU A 197 21.80 -7.76 -18.84
N ARG A 198 22.56 -8.51 -18.05
CA ARG A 198 22.19 -8.83 -16.67
C ARG A 198 22.28 -7.58 -15.81
N ARG A 199 21.17 -7.15 -15.24
CA ARG A 199 21.08 -5.98 -14.38
C ARG A 199 20.92 -6.41 -12.91
N GLU A 200 21.38 -5.58 -12.00
CA GLU A 200 21.12 -5.76 -10.56
C GLU A 200 19.70 -5.29 -10.22
N ASP A 201 18.68 -5.98 -10.69
CA ASP A 201 17.27 -5.63 -10.50
C ASP A 201 16.43 -6.81 -9.99
N VAL A 202 15.15 -6.57 -9.76
CA VAL A 202 14.21 -7.57 -9.25
C VAL A 202 13.93 -8.65 -10.30
N PHE A 203 13.87 -8.29 -11.58
CA PHE A 203 13.72 -9.28 -12.66
C PHE A 203 14.80 -10.34 -12.62
N THR A 204 16.06 -9.91 -12.58
CA THR A 204 17.20 -10.82 -12.49
C THR A 204 17.14 -11.66 -11.21
N THR A 205 16.75 -11.04 -10.08
CA THR A 205 16.59 -11.76 -8.80
C THR A 205 15.57 -12.88 -8.90
N LEU A 206 14.42 -12.67 -9.55
CA LEU A 206 13.38 -13.68 -9.72
C LEU A 206 13.78 -14.73 -10.78
N THR A 207 14.41 -14.32 -11.86
CA THR A 207 14.85 -15.23 -12.95
C THR A 207 15.92 -16.21 -12.47
N ASP A 208 16.78 -15.81 -11.53
CA ASP A 208 17.84 -16.64 -10.96
C ASP A 208 17.39 -17.44 -9.74
N ALA A 209 16.16 -17.22 -9.28
CA ALA A 209 15.67 -17.83 -8.04
C ALA A 209 15.46 -19.34 -8.20
N VAL A 210 15.87 -20.07 -7.17
CA VAL A 210 15.60 -21.50 -6.99
C VAL A 210 14.76 -21.67 -5.73
N ILE A 211 13.57 -22.21 -5.87
CA ILE A 211 12.60 -22.43 -4.81
C ILE A 211 12.31 -23.93 -4.71
N GLU A 212 12.49 -24.51 -3.54
CA GLU A 212 12.30 -25.97 -3.31
C GLU A 212 13.13 -26.86 -4.26
N GLY A 213 14.29 -26.35 -4.72
CA GLY A 213 15.21 -27.05 -5.61
C GLY A 213 14.97 -26.84 -7.10
N GLU A 214 13.90 -26.14 -7.49
CA GLU A 214 13.56 -25.87 -8.88
C GLU A 214 13.57 -24.36 -9.18
N PRO A 215 13.96 -23.94 -10.40
CA PRO A 215 13.81 -22.56 -10.84
C PRO A 215 12.33 -22.14 -10.82
N LEU A 216 12.07 -20.86 -10.57
CA LEU A 216 10.72 -20.32 -10.77
C LEU A 216 10.31 -20.45 -12.25
N SER A 217 9.08 -20.89 -12.49
CA SER A 217 8.49 -20.87 -13.82
C SER A 217 8.30 -19.45 -14.36
N ASP A 218 8.20 -19.29 -15.68
CA ASP A 218 7.91 -17.98 -16.29
C ASP A 218 6.59 -17.39 -15.77
N GLN A 219 5.60 -18.25 -15.55
CA GLN A 219 4.31 -17.80 -15.00
C GLN A 219 4.46 -17.28 -13.58
N GLU A 220 5.21 -17.95 -12.72
CA GLU A 220 5.46 -17.48 -11.34
C GLU A 220 6.20 -16.14 -11.33
N ILE A 221 7.26 -16.00 -12.17
CA ILE A 221 8.00 -14.73 -12.28
C ILE A 221 7.05 -13.60 -12.71
N VAL A 222 6.24 -13.81 -13.74
CA VAL A 222 5.28 -12.84 -14.25
C VAL A 222 4.22 -12.50 -13.19
N THR A 223 3.75 -13.50 -12.44
CA THR A 223 2.77 -13.33 -11.37
C THR A 223 3.33 -12.47 -10.24
N GLU A 224 4.56 -12.73 -9.80
CA GLU A 224 5.20 -11.96 -8.73
C GLU A 224 5.57 -10.54 -9.16
N LEU A 225 5.98 -10.32 -10.41
CA LEU A 225 6.22 -8.98 -10.95
C LEU A 225 4.91 -8.17 -11.02
N HIS A 226 3.81 -8.81 -11.46
CA HIS A 226 2.48 -8.19 -11.42
C HIS A 226 2.10 -7.80 -9.98
N PHE A 227 2.25 -8.73 -9.03
CA PHE A 227 1.96 -8.47 -7.63
C PHE A 227 2.75 -7.28 -7.08
N MET A 228 4.03 -7.15 -7.42
CA MET A 228 4.86 -6.03 -6.96
C MET A 228 4.31 -4.67 -7.43
N ILE A 229 3.89 -4.57 -8.69
CA ILE A 229 3.28 -3.32 -9.21
C ILE A 229 1.95 -3.04 -8.52
N GLN A 230 1.09 -4.05 -8.41
CA GLN A 230 -0.20 -3.91 -7.76
C GLN A 230 -0.05 -3.44 -6.31
N ALA A 231 0.84 -4.08 -5.55
CA ALA A 231 1.04 -3.78 -4.14
C ALA A 231 1.80 -2.45 -3.92
N GLY A 232 2.79 -2.15 -4.74
CA GLY A 232 3.71 -1.03 -4.52
C GLY A 232 3.19 0.31 -5.01
N VAL A 233 2.42 0.35 -6.12
CA VAL A 233 1.98 1.62 -6.72
C VAL A 233 0.78 2.21 -5.97
N HIS A 234 -0.30 1.44 -5.80
CA HIS A 234 -1.54 1.99 -5.25
C HIS A 234 -1.44 2.40 -3.78
N THR A 235 -0.84 1.56 -2.95
CA THR A 235 -0.74 1.81 -1.52
C THR A 235 0.17 3.00 -1.21
N THR A 236 1.31 3.10 -1.91
CA THR A 236 2.25 4.21 -1.74
C THR A 236 1.68 5.51 -2.30
N ARG A 237 0.94 5.49 -3.42
CA ARG A 237 0.17 6.64 -3.90
C ARG A 237 -0.78 7.16 -2.83
N GLY A 238 -1.56 6.27 -2.19
CA GLY A 238 -2.46 6.63 -1.11
C GLY A 238 -1.72 7.26 0.08
N LEU A 239 -0.59 6.68 0.48
CA LEU A 239 0.25 7.24 1.53
C LEU A 239 0.73 8.66 1.18
N LEU A 240 1.29 8.85 -0.01
CA LEU A 240 1.80 10.17 -0.45
C LEU A 240 0.67 11.20 -0.55
N ALA A 241 -0.51 10.80 -1.03
CA ALA A 241 -1.68 11.67 -1.08
C ALA A 241 -2.11 12.12 0.33
N HIS A 242 -2.17 11.20 1.31
CA HIS A 242 -2.45 11.55 2.71
C HIS A 242 -1.42 12.52 3.28
N LEU A 243 -0.12 12.28 3.04
CA LEU A 243 0.95 13.17 3.50
C LEU A 243 0.78 14.59 2.94
N VAL A 244 0.65 14.74 1.63
CA VAL A 244 0.58 16.08 1.03
C VAL A 244 -0.73 16.81 1.36
N GLN A 245 -1.87 16.11 1.41
CA GLN A 245 -3.15 16.73 1.79
C GLN A 245 -3.14 17.22 3.23
N ARG A 246 -2.59 16.43 4.15
CA ARG A 246 -2.49 16.84 5.56
C ARG A 246 -1.61 18.07 5.73
N LEU A 247 -0.49 18.15 5.05
CA LEU A 247 0.38 19.33 5.07
C LEU A 247 -0.29 20.56 4.46
N LEU A 248 -1.02 20.39 3.36
CA LEU A 248 -1.79 21.46 2.73
C LEU A 248 -2.86 22.03 3.66
N LEU A 249 -3.58 21.15 4.38
CA LEU A 249 -4.69 21.54 5.24
C LEU A 249 -4.27 21.94 6.66
N THR A 250 -2.99 21.76 7.01
CA THR A 250 -2.45 22.08 8.33
C THR A 250 -1.19 22.96 8.24
N PRO A 251 -1.33 24.26 7.91
CA PRO A 251 -0.17 25.14 7.66
C PRO A 251 0.79 25.26 8.86
N ASP A 252 0.30 25.14 10.08
CA ASP A 252 1.14 25.18 11.29
C ASP A 252 2.05 23.95 11.37
N LEU A 253 1.52 22.77 11.03
CA LEU A 253 2.31 21.56 10.94
C LEU A 253 3.36 21.67 9.82
N TYR A 254 2.98 22.21 8.66
CA TYR A 254 3.90 22.44 7.55
C TYR A 254 5.08 23.31 8.00
N ARG A 255 4.83 24.48 8.60
CA ARG A 255 5.87 25.39 9.12
C ARG A 255 6.73 24.72 10.22
N ARG A 256 6.12 23.92 11.08
CA ARG A 256 6.85 23.19 12.11
C ARG A 256 7.85 22.20 11.51
N LEU A 257 7.44 21.44 10.49
CA LEU A 257 8.33 20.51 9.80
C LEU A 257 9.41 21.21 8.97
N GLN A 258 9.13 22.38 8.39
CA GLN A 258 10.15 23.20 7.73
C GLN A 258 11.20 23.71 8.72
N SER A 259 10.78 24.12 9.93
CA SER A 259 11.71 24.61 10.96
C SER A 259 12.52 23.51 11.63
N ASP A 260 12.00 22.28 11.66
CA ASP A 260 12.67 21.12 12.22
C ASP A 260 12.40 19.88 11.34
N PRO A 261 13.17 19.68 10.26
CA PRO A 261 13.07 18.52 9.39
C PRO A 261 13.30 17.18 10.11
N GLY A 262 13.95 17.18 11.26
CA GLY A 262 14.13 16.00 12.12
C GLY A 262 12.81 15.38 12.59
N LEU A 263 11.69 16.11 12.50
CA LEU A 263 10.36 15.63 12.83
C LEU A 263 9.67 14.85 11.68
N VAL A 264 10.20 14.88 10.45
CA VAL A 264 9.60 14.19 9.29
C VAL A 264 9.41 12.69 9.52
N PRO A 265 10.35 11.94 10.13
CA PRO A 265 10.12 10.53 10.46
C PRO A 265 8.95 10.30 11.41
N ALA A 266 8.76 11.16 12.40
CA ALA A 266 7.65 11.08 13.34
C ALA A 266 6.31 11.42 12.66
N TYR A 267 6.31 12.43 11.80
CA TYR A 267 5.17 12.78 10.95
C TYR A 267 4.75 11.60 10.05
N MET A 268 5.70 10.91 9.44
CA MET A 268 5.47 9.74 8.60
C MET A 268 4.79 8.60 9.38
N GLU A 269 5.31 8.22 10.55
CA GLU A 269 4.74 7.10 11.32
C GLU A 269 3.34 7.43 11.85
N GLU A 270 3.11 8.67 12.29
CA GLU A 270 1.77 9.09 12.71
C GLU A 270 0.79 9.16 11.53
N SER A 271 1.24 9.57 10.34
CA SER A 271 0.41 9.54 9.14
C SER A 271 0.04 8.10 8.74
N LEU A 272 0.97 7.17 8.80
CA LEU A 272 0.70 5.74 8.57
C LEU A 272 -0.32 5.17 9.56
N ARG A 273 -0.23 5.57 10.83
CA ARG A 273 -1.21 5.17 11.84
C ARG A 273 -2.59 5.78 11.57
N PHE A 274 -2.63 7.08 11.41
CA PHE A 274 -3.88 7.86 11.42
C PHE A 274 -4.67 7.72 10.12
N ASP A 275 -3.97 7.72 8.98
CA ASP A 275 -4.54 7.66 7.64
C ASP A 275 -4.00 6.43 6.89
N ALA A 276 -4.20 5.22 7.44
CA ALA A 276 -3.71 3.99 6.82
C ALA A 276 -4.20 3.85 5.36
N PRO A 277 -3.30 3.74 4.37
CA PRO A 277 -3.72 3.54 2.97
C PRO A 277 -4.54 2.27 2.78
N VAL A 278 -4.18 1.20 3.46
CA VAL A 278 -4.94 -0.07 3.48
C VAL A 278 -5.85 -0.08 4.69
N GLN A 279 -7.15 -0.01 4.44
CA GLN A 279 -8.16 0.07 5.50
C GLN A 279 -8.41 -1.27 6.18
N ARG A 280 -8.29 -2.37 5.43
CA ARG A 280 -8.52 -3.74 5.90
C ARG A 280 -7.78 -4.74 5.03
N THR A 281 -7.66 -5.96 5.55
CA THR A 281 -7.16 -7.11 4.79
C THR A 281 -8.00 -8.34 5.13
N SER A 282 -8.25 -9.19 4.14
CA SER A 282 -9.11 -10.36 4.32
C SER A 282 -8.30 -11.60 4.66
N ARG A 283 -8.91 -12.48 5.43
CA ARG A 283 -8.41 -13.81 5.73
C ARG A 283 -9.56 -14.81 5.62
N ARG A 284 -9.21 -16.09 5.56
CA ARG A 284 -10.19 -17.17 5.62
C ARG A 284 -9.88 -18.13 6.75
N CYS A 285 -10.91 -18.50 7.54
CA CYS A 285 -10.78 -19.49 8.59
C CYS A 285 -10.56 -20.88 7.99
N THR A 286 -9.56 -21.60 8.47
CA THR A 286 -9.26 -22.99 8.09
C THR A 286 -9.58 -24.00 9.18
N ALA A 287 -10.08 -23.52 10.31
CA ALA A 287 -10.58 -24.31 11.43
C ALA A 287 -11.70 -23.55 12.14
N GLU A 288 -12.48 -24.25 12.95
CA GLU A 288 -13.38 -23.59 13.90
C GLU A 288 -12.52 -22.87 14.95
N THR A 289 -12.89 -21.63 15.25
CA THR A 289 -12.17 -20.78 16.21
C THR A 289 -13.13 -19.76 16.83
N GLU A 290 -12.62 -18.94 17.74
CA GLU A 290 -13.39 -17.89 18.40
C GLU A 290 -12.55 -16.62 18.51
N ILE A 291 -13.17 -15.46 18.27
CA ILE A 291 -12.60 -14.14 18.53
C ILE A 291 -13.61 -13.36 19.37
N ASP A 292 -13.20 -12.88 20.55
CA ASP A 292 -14.04 -12.08 21.48
C ASP A 292 -15.41 -12.72 21.76
N GLY A 293 -15.47 -14.04 21.98
CA GLY A 293 -16.71 -14.77 22.25
C GLY A 293 -17.57 -15.06 21.03
N VAL A 294 -17.13 -14.68 19.83
CA VAL A 294 -17.83 -14.94 18.56
C VAL A 294 -17.22 -16.17 17.89
N ALA A 295 -18.02 -17.22 17.76
CA ALA A 295 -17.61 -18.45 17.08
C ALA A 295 -17.51 -18.25 15.57
N LEU A 296 -16.37 -18.58 15.00
CA LEU A 296 -16.07 -18.57 13.57
C LEU A 296 -15.94 -20.00 13.08
N ARG A 297 -16.46 -20.27 11.88
CA ARG A 297 -16.49 -21.60 11.28
C ARG A 297 -15.41 -21.76 10.23
N LEU A 298 -15.06 -23.01 9.94
CA LEU A 298 -14.28 -23.37 8.76
C LEU A 298 -14.89 -22.70 7.51
N GLY A 299 -14.08 -21.96 6.78
CA GLY A 299 -14.49 -21.29 5.55
C GLY A 299 -15.01 -19.87 5.73
N ASP A 300 -15.22 -19.39 6.96
CA ASP A 300 -15.66 -18.01 7.19
C ASP A 300 -14.60 -17.00 6.69
N TRP A 301 -15.08 -15.95 6.05
CA TRP A 301 -14.29 -14.80 5.67
C TRP A 301 -14.21 -13.83 6.83
N VAL A 302 -13.00 -13.31 7.08
CA VAL A 302 -12.73 -12.36 8.15
C VAL A 302 -11.98 -11.16 7.61
N GLU A 303 -12.57 -9.99 7.78
CA GLU A 303 -12.02 -8.70 7.41
C GLU A 303 -11.29 -8.11 8.62
N MET A 304 -9.97 -8.10 8.59
CA MET A 304 -9.11 -7.53 9.63
C MET A 304 -9.07 -6.01 9.47
N GLY A 305 -9.69 -5.26 10.37
CA GLY A 305 -9.87 -3.81 10.31
C GLY A 305 -8.62 -3.04 10.70
N ILE A 306 -7.68 -2.84 9.77
CA ILE A 306 -6.40 -2.14 10.01
C ILE A 306 -6.63 -0.69 10.47
N ALA A 307 -7.49 0.05 9.76
CA ALA A 307 -7.79 1.44 10.10
C ALA A 307 -8.47 1.58 11.47
N SER A 308 -9.33 0.62 11.83
CA SER A 308 -9.94 0.55 13.16
C SER A 308 -8.90 0.26 14.22
N ALA A 309 -8.07 -0.77 14.05
CA ALA A 309 -7.02 -1.18 14.97
C ALA A 309 -6.02 -0.04 15.24
N ASN A 310 -5.65 0.72 14.19
CA ASN A 310 -4.74 1.86 14.32
C ASN A 310 -5.32 3.03 15.13
N ARG A 311 -6.60 3.00 15.45
CA ARG A 311 -7.29 4.00 16.29
C ARG A 311 -7.91 3.37 17.53
N ASP A 312 -7.37 2.25 17.99
CA ASP A 312 -7.79 1.61 19.22
C ASP A 312 -7.19 2.34 20.44
N ASP A 313 -8.05 2.82 21.34
CA ASP A 313 -7.67 3.52 22.57
C ASP A 313 -6.99 2.60 23.61
N ALA A 314 -7.11 1.30 23.47
CA ALA A 314 -6.35 0.34 24.26
C ALA A 314 -4.83 0.40 23.97
N VAL A 315 -4.42 0.89 22.79
CA VAL A 315 -3.02 0.95 22.35
C VAL A 315 -2.54 2.39 22.17
N PHE A 316 -3.40 3.27 21.66
CA PHE A 316 -3.03 4.63 21.29
C PHE A 316 -3.80 5.65 22.13
N ASP A 317 -3.12 6.37 23.02
CA ASP A 317 -3.71 7.45 23.80
C ASP A 317 -4.29 8.52 22.88
N ASP A 318 -5.57 8.93 23.09
CA ASP A 318 -6.27 9.90 22.26
C ASP A 318 -6.13 9.58 20.75
N PRO A 319 -6.62 8.41 20.30
CA PRO A 319 -6.34 7.86 18.98
C PRO A 319 -6.92 8.69 17.82
N GLU A 320 -7.95 9.50 18.09
CA GLU A 320 -8.63 10.32 17.09
C GLU A 320 -7.93 11.68 16.86
N THR A 321 -6.90 11.99 17.65
CA THR A 321 -6.07 13.19 17.46
C THR A 321 -4.77 12.83 16.73
N PHE A 322 -4.46 13.58 15.66
CA PHE A 322 -3.18 13.46 14.94
C PHE A 322 -2.06 14.14 15.73
N ARG A 323 -1.06 13.38 16.15
CA ARG A 323 0.04 13.87 16.98
C ARG A 323 1.38 13.29 16.55
N ILE A 324 2.28 14.13 16.05
CA ILE A 324 3.63 13.70 15.62
C ILE A 324 4.58 13.37 16.79
N ASP A 325 4.21 13.70 18.02
CA ASP A 325 4.94 13.38 19.24
C ASP A 325 4.44 12.10 19.94
N ARG A 326 3.60 11.31 19.26
CA ARG A 326 3.04 10.08 19.80
C ARG A 326 4.13 9.01 19.95
N PRO A 327 4.40 8.53 21.19
CA PRO A 327 5.43 7.52 21.41
C PRO A 327 5.13 6.17 20.72
N GLN A 328 3.83 5.81 20.64
CA GLN A 328 3.37 4.53 20.11
C GLN A 328 3.11 4.56 18.59
N ALA A 329 3.40 5.65 17.88
CA ALA A 329 3.03 5.77 16.45
C ALA A 329 3.47 4.54 15.62
N ARG A 330 4.64 3.98 15.91
CA ARG A 330 5.19 2.79 15.20
C ARG A 330 4.49 1.47 15.51
N ALA A 331 3.62 1.40 16.50
CA ALA A 331 2.83 0.21 16.77
C ALA A 331 1.69 -0.02 15.77
N HIS A 332 1.47 0.91 14.84
CA HIS A 332 0.41 0.77 13.84
C HIS A 332 0.50 -0.52 13.00
N LEU A 333 -0.64 -1.07 12.62
CA LEU A 333 -0.76 -2.29 11.80
C LEU A 333 -0.85 -2.01 10.29
N THR A 334 -0.54 -0.82 9.82
CA THR A 334 -0.66 -0.41 8.40
C THR A 334 0.13 -1.31 7.45
N PHE A 335 1.25 -1.86 7.90
CA PHE A 335 2.03 -2.84 7.15
C PHE A 335 1.70 -4.29 7.48
N GLY A 336 0.62 -4.54 8.23
CA GLY A 336 0.25 -5.85 8.73
C GLY A 336 1.14 -6.34 9.88
N ALA A 337 0.96 -7.61 10.24
CA ALA A 337 1.73 -8.31 11.26
C ALA A 337 2.02 -9.76 10.85
N GLY A 338 2.91 -10.42 11.57
CA GLY A 338 3.24 -11.85 11.35
C GLY A 338 3.98 -12.13 10.03
N PRO A 339 3.88 -13.36 9.50
CA PRO A 339 4.63 -13.77 8.31
C PRO A 339 4.33 -12.96 7.06
N HIS A 340 3.13 -12.40 6.94
CA HIS A 340 2.68 -11.57 5.80
C HIS A 340 2.88 -10.07 6.02
N VAL A 341 3.71 -9.64 6.98
CA VAL A 341 4.09 -8.22 7.12
C VAL A 341 4.62 -7.69 5.78
N CYS A 342 4.27 -6.46 5.42
CA CYS A 342 4.58 -5.88 4.10
C CYS A 342 6.09 -5.94 3.78
N PRO A 343 6.51 -6.58 2.66
CA PRO A 343 7.93 -6.60 2.25
C PRO A 343 8.44 -5.24 1.80
N GLY A 344 7.55 -4.39 1.24
CA GLY A 344 7.84 -3.05 0.74
C GLY A 344 7.82 -1.96 1.80
N ALA A 345 7.64 -2.28 3.10
CA ALA A 345 7.50 -1.27 4.15
C ALA A 345 8.68 -0.28 4.23
N SER A 346 9.90 -0.76 3.94
CA SER A 346 11.09 0.11 3.91
C SER A 346 11.08 1.05 2.72
N LEU A 347 10.64 0.58 1.54
CA LEU A 347 10.54 1.40 0.33
C LEU A 347 9.43 2.45 0.48
N ALA A 348 8.25 2.06 0.94
CA ALA A 348 7.14 3.00 1.16
C ALA A 348 7.51 4.13 2.14
N ARG A 349 8.23 3.78 3.23
CA ARG A 349 8.76 4.80 4.15
C ARG A 349 9.79 5.71 3.47
N LEU A 350 10.70 5.14 2.69
CA LEU A 350 11.72 5.92 2.00
C LEU A 350 11.09 6.88 0.99
N GLU A 351 10.10 6.43 0.21
CA GLU A 351 9.36 7.29 -0.72
C GLU A 351 8.64 8.43 0.01
N GLY A 352 7.90 8.12 1.07
CA GLY A 352 7.17 9.12 1.83
C GLY A 352 8.08 10.12 2.55
N LEU A 353 9.19 9.66 3.16
CA LEU A 353 10.18 10.52 3.79
C LEU A 353 10.80 11.46 2.76
N THR A 354 11.36 10.91 1.68
CA THR A 354 12.04 11.69 0.63
C THR A 354 11.09 12.66 -0.05
N ALA A 355 9.87 12.24 -0.38
CA ALA A 355 8.88 13.12 -0.98
C ALA A 355 8.48 14.27 -0.05
N THR A 356 8.32 14.01 1.25
CA THR A 356 8.02 15.05 2.22
C THR A 356 9.19 16.02 2.39
N GLU A 357 10.42 15.52 2.54
CA GLU A 357 11.63 16.35 2.67
C GLU A 357 11.80 17.28 1.46
N VAL A 358 11.72 16.73 0.24
CA VAL A 358 11.88 17.54 -0.98
C VAL A 358 10.77 18.57 -1.13
N LEU A 359 9.53 18.23 -0.73
CA LEU A 359 8.42 19.19 -0.69
C LEU A 359 8.74 20.36 0.26
N LEU A 360 9.23 20.08 1.48
CA LEU A 360 9.60 21.09 2.48
C LEU A 360 10.79 21.95 2.03
N GLU A 361 11.75 21.36 1.30
CA GLU A 361 12.93 22.03 0.75
C GLU A 361 12.58 23.02 -0.39
N ARG A 362 11.63 22.64 -1.27
CA ARG A 362 11.35 23.35 -2.52
C ARG A 362 10.17 24.31 -2.45
N VAL A 363 9.22 24.06 -1.57
CA VAL A 363 7.98 24.81 -1.46
C VAL A 363 7.98 25.65 -0.19
N ALA A 364 7.97 26.97 -0.30
CA ALA A 364 7.94 27.88 0.84
C ALA A 364 6.58 27.85 1.56
N SER A 365 5.50 27.80 0.80
CA SER A 365 4.15 27.65 1.32
C SER A 365 3.22 26.99 0.33
N MET A 366 2.16 26.36 0.85
CA MET A 366 1.06 25.79 0.10
C MET A 366 -0.25 26.36 0.61
N GLU A 367 -1.17 26.64 -0.31
CA GLU A 367 -2.52 27.12 0.02
C GLU A 367 -3.57 26.31 -0.72
N PRO A 368 -4.68 25.93 -0.05
CA PRO A 368 -5.82 25.31 -0.72
C PRO A 368 -6.41 26.26 -1.78
N VAL A 369 -6.82 25.70 -2.92
CA VAL A 369 -7.50 26.47 -3.96
C VAL A 369 -8.90 26.84 -3.48
N VAL A 370 -9.27 28.11 -3.59
CA VAL A 370 -10.57 28.62 -3.13
C VAL A 370 -11.71 27.94 -3.90
N GLY A 371 -12.67 27.39 -3.17
CA GLY A 371 -13.82 26.69 -3.72
C GLY A 371 -13.59 25.22 -4.05
N ALA A 372 -12.36 24.69 -3.90
CA ALA A 372 -12.08 23.27 -4.01
C ALA A 372 -12.54 22.51 -2.76
N ALA A 373 -12.94 21.26 -2.94
CA ALA A 373 -13.28 20.35 -1.84
C ALA A 373 -12.08 19.44 -1.51
N TYR A 374 -11.87 19.21 -0.22
CA TYR A 374 -10.81 18.34 0.28
C TYR A 374 -11.42 17.28 1.22
N PRO A 375 -12.21 16.33 0.68
CA PRO A 375 -12.80 15.29 1.51
C PRO A 375 -11.72 14.40 2.12
N PRO A 376 -12.04 13.63 3.18
CA PRO A 376 -11.16 12.60 3.67
C PRO A 376 -10.78 11.63 2.54
N LEU A 377 -9.48 11.35 2.41
CA LEU A 377 -9.02 10.46 1.34
C LEU A 377 -9.39 9.00 1.67
N PRO A 378 -9.89 8.24 0.71
CA PRO A 378 -10.36 6.87 0.90
C PRO A 378 -9.24 5.82 0.96
N GLY A 379 -8.02 6.20 1.23
CA GLY A 379 -6.86 5.32 1.22
C GLY A 379 -6.40 5.00 -0.21
N ASN A 380 -6.01 3.75 -0.45
CA ASN A 380 -5.51 3.31 -1.75
C ASN A 380 -6.62 3.05 -2.79
N LEU A 381 -7.88 3.12 -2.39
CA LEU A 381 -9.02 2.75 -3.24
C LEU A 381 -9.60 3.92 -4.03
N GLY A 382 -9.20 5.16 -3.72
CA GLY A 382 -9.74 6.36 -4.33
C GLY A 382 -8.73 7.19 -5.12
N HIS A 383 -9.27 8.03 -5.99
CA HIS A 383 -8.52 9.02 -6.75
C HIS A 383 -9.25 10.37 -6.62
N LEU A 384 -8.80 11.18 -5.66
CA LEU A 384 -9.36 12.50 -5.41
C LEU A 384 -8.29 13.56 -5.67
N PRO A 385 -8.60 14.63 -6.42
CA PRO A 385 -7.66 15.72 -6.66
C PRO A 385 -7.33 16.47 -5.38
N ILE A 386 -6.09 16.96 -5.30
CA ILE A 386 -5.60 17.81 -4.20
C ILE A 386 -5.08 19.11 -4.82
N PRO A 387 -5.98 19.99 -5.29
CA PRO A 387 -5.57 21.25 -5.91
C PRO A 387 -4.91 22.17 -4.88
N ALA A 388 -3.77 22.73 -5.23
CA ALA A 388 -2.99 23.59 -4.35
C ALA A 388 -2.32 24.71 -5.12
N ARG A 389 -2.19 25.88 -4.49
CA ARG A 389 -1.25 26.94 -4.90
C ARG A 389 0.06 26.73 -4.20
N LEU A 390 1.14 26.84 -4.94
CA LEU A 390 2.49 26.56 -4.46
C LEU A 390 3.37 27.77 -4.64
N ILE A 391 4.09 28.14 -3.59
CA ILE A 391 5.10 29.22 -3.64
C ILE A 391 6.46 28.57 -3.44
N ALA A 392 7.33 28.75 -4.44
CA ALA A 392 8.70 28.23 -4.38
C ALA A 392 9.52 28.89 -3.27
N VAL A 393 10.45 28.15 -2.69
CA VAL A 393 11.52 28.74 -1.89
C VAL A 393 12.37 29.62 -2.81
N PRO A 394 12.65 30.90 -2.44
CA PRO A 394 13.47 31.77 -3.25
C PRO A 394 14.87 31.18 -3.46
N ASP A 395 15.37 31.23 -4.70
CA ASP A 395 16.74 30.82 -5.00
C ASP A 395 17.74 31.69 -4.19
N GLN A 396 18.46 31.04 -3.28
CA GLN A 396 19.49 31.76 -2.47
C GLN A 396 20.77 32.05 -3.27
N THR A 397 20.76 31.77 -4.60
CA THR A 397 21.91 31.99 -5.51
C THR A 397 21.61 33.10 -6.52
N ARG A 398 21.36 34.34 -6.03
CA ARG A 398 21.54 35.56 -6.82
C ARG A 398 22.31 36.58 -6.05
#